data_2427988f377624303182c69b8dfa1006
#
_entry.id   2427988f377624303182c69b8dfa1006
#
_cell.length_a   1.000
_cell.length_b   1.000
_cell.length_c   1.000
_cell.angle_alpha   90.00
_cell.angle_beta   90.00
_cell.angle_gamma   90.00
#
_symmetry.space_group_name_H-M   'P 1'
#
loop_
_entity.id
_entity.type
_entity.pdbx_description
1 polymer ?
#
loop_
_entity_poly.entity_id
_entity_poly.type
_entity_poly.pdbx_seq_one_letter_code
_entity_poly.pdbx_strand_id
1 'polypeptide(L)'
;MRITNKLNFTNSISTSMGAQSSLYQISQQLSSGIKIQNSYEDASVYIDNTRLEYELKTLEQVKQATNSAKEMTQNSMKALQDMVKLLEDFKVKVTQAASDSNSQTSREAIAKELERIKESIVQLANTSVNGQYLFAGSQVANKPFDSNGNYYGDKNNINVVTGAGTESPYNIPGWDLFFKADGDYKKQISTNVSFTDNRWDLNKDPDKTKYLTGDSKWQQLIGQGYVKDNSLDADKDFEYDDSKLDFPPTTLYVQGTRPDGTSFKSAVLVKPEDTLEDVMENIGALYGNTPNNKVVEVSMNDSGQIQITDLKQGNNKLDFHAVAFTPQADDKTELNNIIQAAQDEGITMEDVTNRVMTAALGNPNNGDITNLNNPVTIQINGQNFEIDLKQTDFIKSKMTDTDGNAANGADYDNVYFEKNGNTVYGNVSQVIKGSNAYATDSTKLSEVMAGDSLNGTTLNLKVNSKGGNSYDVTINLQTSTVSYLDPNNPGQTISFPIMHTNPATGNSGVVTGSNDITYGQINDIIGMFAADKIPT
;
A
#
# COMPACT_ATOMS: atom_id res chain seq x y z
N MET A 1 -40.41 2.57 -87.96
CA MET A 1 -41.32 3.09 -86.93
C MET A 1 -41.95 2.02 -85.99
N ARG A 2 -42.22 0.82 -86.43
CA ARG A 2 -42.87 -0.26 -85.58
C ARG A 2 -41.96 -0.77 -84.44
N ILE A 3 -40.65 -0.82 -84.66
CA ILE A 3 -39.70 -1.35 -83.69
C ILE A 3 -39.50 -0.36 -82.54
N THR A 4 -39.45 0.96 -82.83
CA THR A 4 -39.27 2.02 -81.87
C THR A 4 -40.47 2.16 -80.89
N ASN A 5 -41.68 2.01 -81.37
CA ASN A 5 -42.88 2.03 -80.51
C ASN A 5 -42.94 0.83 -79.57
N LYS A 6 -42.54 -0.35 -80.03
CA LYS A 6 -42.51 -1.57 -79.21
C LYS A 6 -41.45 -1.44 -78.12
N LEU A 7 -40.28 -0.85 -78.47
CA LEU A 7 -39.22 -0.61 -77.51
C LEU A 7 -39.62 0.44 -76.44
N ASN A 8 -40.27 1.54 -76.87
CA ASN A 8 -40.78 2.56 -75.95
C ASN A 8 -41.87 2.01 -75.03
N PHE A 9 -42.78 1.15 -75.55
CA PHE A 9 -43.79 0.52 -74.74
C PHE A 9 -43.20 -0.48 -73.75
N THR A 10 -42.22 -1.28 -74.18
CA THR A 10 -41.53 -2.22 -73.30
C THR A 10 -40.74 -1.47 -72.23
N ASN A 11 -40.06 -0.37 -72.55
CA ASN A 11 -39.38 0.47 -71.59
C ASN A 11 -40.34 1.13 -70.57
N SER A 12 -41.51 1.62 -71.06
CA SER A 12 -42.54 2.19 -70.17
C SER A 12 -43.11 1.13 -69.20
N ILE A 13 -43.36 -0.06 -69.67
CA ILE A 13 -43.81 -1.19 -68.79
C ILE A 13 -42.73 -1.55 -67.81
N SER A 14 -41.48 -1.69 -68.23
CA SER A 14 -40.35 -2.00 -67.37
C SER A 14 -40.15 -0.93 -66.29
N THR A 15 -40.23 0.36 -66.63
CA THR A 15 -40.15 1.45 -65.70
C THR A 15 -41.32 1.48 -64.70
N SER A 16 -42.55 1.21 -65.21
CA SER A 16 -43.75 1.10 -64.34
C SER A 16 -43.68 -0.08 -63.39
N MET A 17 -43.22 -1.25 -63.84
CA MET A 17 -43.00 -2.42 -63.00
C MET A 17 -41.88 -2.16 -61.94
N GLY A 18 -40.81 -1.50 -62.33
CA GLY A 18 -39.74 -1.06 -61.41
C GLY A 18 -40.24 -0.10 -60.34
N ALA A 19 -41.06 0.88 -60.73
CA ALA A 19 -41.67 1.83 -59.77
C ALA A 19 -42.65 1.13 -58.84
N GLN A 20 -43.45 0.19 -59.35
CA GLN A 20 -44.39 -0.59 -58.52
C GLN A 20 -43.67 -1.52 -57.53
N SER A 21 -42.56 -2.16 -57.94
CA SER A 21 -41.72 -2.98 -57.07
C SER A 21 -41.06 -2.10 -55.97
N SER A 22 -40.60 -0.91 -56.31
CA SER A 22 -40.04 0.01 -55.33
C SER A 22 -41.07 0.53 -54.31
N LEU A 23 -42.29 0.84 -54.79
CA LEU A 23 -43.39 1.23 -53.91
C LEU A 23 -43.80 0.10 -52.96
N TYR A 24 -43.84 -1.13 -53.42
CA TYR A 24 -44.11 -2.30 -52.60
C TYR A 24 -43.04 -2.50 -51.54
N GLN A 25 -41.77 -2.37 -51.89
CA GLN A 25 -40.64 -2.45 -50.97
C GLN A 25 -40.67 -1.34 -49.91
N ILE A 26 -40.92 -0.10 -50.35
CA ILE A 26 -41.05 1.03 -49.43
C ILE A 26 -42.25 0.86 -48.47
N SER A 27 -43.39 0.35 -49.00
CA SER A 27 -44.57 0.05 -48.20
C SER A 27 -44.30 -1.02 -47.15
N GLN A 28 -43.54 -2.07 -47.49
CA GLN A 28 -43.10 -3.10 -46.56
C GLN A 28 -42.15 -2.52 -45.51
N GLN A 29 -41.17 -1.72 -45.90
CA GLN A 29 -40.25 -1.04 -45.00
C GLN A 29 -40.96 -0.10 -44.02
N LEU A 30 -41.96 0.63 -44.52
CA LEU A 30 -42.76 1.54 -43.69
C LEU A 30 -43.64 0.78 -42.70
N SER A 31 -44.24 -0.34 -43.16
CA SER A 31 -45.12 -1.19 -42.33
C SER A 31 -44.35 -1.95 -41.24
N SER A 32 -43.15 -2.43 -41.57
CA SER A 32 -42.29 -3.17 -40.61
C SER A 32 -41.41 -2.28 -39.77
N GLY A 33 -41.15 -1.02 -40.16
CA GLY A 33 -40.17 -0.15 -39.55
C GLY A 33 -38.72 -0.58 -39.78
N ILE A 34 -38.47 -1.60 -40.60
CA ILE A 34 -37.15 -2.20 -40.85
C ILE A 34 -36.76 -1.95 -42.30
N LYS A 35 -35.56 -1.39 -42.54
CA LYS A 35 -35.08 -1.06 -43.89
C LYS A 35 -34.71 -2.28 -44.73
N ILE A 36 -34.19 -3.32 -44.11
CA ILE A 36 -33.77 -4.57 -44.73
C ILE A 36 -34.40 -5.73 -43.96
N GLN A 37 -35.21 -6.53 -44.62
CA GLN A 37 -35.93 -7.66 -44.01
C GLN A 37 -35.30 -9.01 -44.35
N ASN A 38 -34.66 -9.10 -45.48
CA ASN A 38 -34.13 -10.36 -46.01
C ASN A 38 -32.67 -10.20 -46.39
N SER A 39 -31.87 -11.26 -46.21
CA SER A 39 -30.43 -11.27 -46.52
C SER A 39 -30.11 -11.03 -47.99
N TYR A 40 -31.04 -11.24 -48.92
CA TYR A 40 -30.81 -10.99 -50.35
C TYR A 40 -30.98 -9.53 -50.76
N GLU A 41 -31.57 -8.67 -49.91
CA GLU A 41 -31.76 -7.24 -50.21
C GLU A 41 -30.44 -6.46 -50.08
N ASP A 42 -29.68 -6.72 -49.04
CA ASP A 42 -28.28 -6.26 -48.85
C ASP A 42 -27.60 -7.22 -47.87
N ALA A 43 -26.86 -8.17 -48.42
CA ALA A 43 -26.22 -9.22 -47.60
C ALA A 43 -25.19 -8.68 -46.62
N SER A 44 -24.47 -7.61 -46.99
CA SER A 44 -23.44 -7.02 -46.12
C SER A 44 -24.06 -6.35 -44.89
N VAL A 45 -25.04 -5.48 -45.11
CA VAL A 45 -25.73 -4.76 -44.04
C VAL A 45 -26.57 -5.74 -43.18
N TYR A 46 -27.14 -6.77 -43.77
CA TYR A 46 -27.85 -7.79 -43.02
C TYR A 46 -26.93 -8.58 -42.06
N ILE A 47 -25.75 -8.99 -42.56
CA ILE A 47 -24.75 -9.68 -41.74
C ILE A 47 -24.23 -8.75 -40.62
N ASP A 48 -23.93 -7.50 -40.94
CA ASP A 48 -23.47 -6.52 -39.94
C ASP A 48 -24.54 -6.24 -38.87
N ASN A 49 -25.81 -6.09 -39.27
CA ASN A 49 -26.91 -5.93 -38.34
C ASN A 49 -27.10 -7.17 -37.42
N THR A 50 -27.08 -8.37 -38.01
CA THR A 50 -27.19 -9.62 -37.24
C THR A 50 -26.02 -9.77 -36.26
N ARG A 51 -24.79 -9.38 -36.64
CA ARG A 51 -23.62 -9.37 -35.76
C ARG A 51 -23.83 -8.40 -34.62
N LEU A 52 -24.26 -7.17 -34.91
CA LEU A 52 -24.51 -6.15 -33.90
C LEU A 52 -25.63 -6.53 -32.94
N GLU A 53 -26.71 -7.14 -33.44
CA GLU A 53 -27.78 -7.67 -32.58
C GLU A 53 -27.29 -8.79 -31.66
N TYR A 54 -26.42 -9.67 -32.16
CA TYR A 54 -25.80 -10.70 -31.35
C TYR A 54 -24.88 -10.09 -30.28
N GLU A 55 -24.04 -9.09 -30.65
CA GLU A 55 -23.18 -8.37 -29.72
C GLU A 55 -24.00 -7.66 -28.66
N LEU A 56 -25.07 -6.95 -29.03
CA LEU A 56 -25.97 -6.30 -28.08
C LEU A 56 -26.59 -7.26 -27.09
N LYS A 57 -27.09 -8.40 -27.59
CA LYS A 57 -27.70 -9.46 -26.77
C LYS A 57 -26.67 -10.05 -25.78
N THR A 58 -25.45 -10.25 -26.26
CA THR A 58 -24.33 -10.71 -25.42
C THR A 58 -24.00 -9.69 -24.34
N LEU A 59 -23.90 -8.40 -24.68
CA LEU A 59 -23.66 -7.32 -23.72
C LEU A 59 -24.78 -7.19 -22.68
N GLU A 60 -26.06 -7.37 -23.10
CA GLU A 60 -27.18 -7.40 -22.16
C GLU A 60 -27.07 -8.56 -21.17
N GLN A 61 -26.68 -9.75 -21.63
CA GLN A 61 -26.46 -10.92 -20.78
C GLN A 61 -25.30 -10.67 -19.79
N VAL A 62 -24.19 -10.11 -20.27
CA VAL A 62 -23.05 -9.73 -19.43
C VAL A 62 -23.47 -8.70 -18.37
N LYS A 63 -24.24 -7.70 -18.76
CA LYS A 63 -24.76 -6.69 -17.83
C LYS A 63 -25.65 -7.31 -16.74
N GLN A 64 -26.56 -8.23 -17.12
CA GLN A 64 -27.41 -8.92 -16.15
C GLN A 64 -26.60 -9.80 -15.20
N ALA A 65 -25.65 -10.58 -15.73
CA ALA A 65 -24.76 -11.41 -14.93
C ALA A 65 -23.91 -10.59 -13.96
N THR A 66 -23.35 -9.47 -14.43
CA THR A 66 -22.56 -8.55 -13.60
C THR A 66 -23.41 -7.90 -12.49
N ASN A 67 -24.66 -7.53 -12.78
CA ASN A 67 -25.55 -6.99 -11.75
C ASN A 67 -25.90 -8.04 -10.69
N SER A 68 -26.17 -9.28 -11.08
CA SER A 68 -26.40 -10.37 -10.13
C SER A 68 -25.16 -10.66 -9.28
N ALA A 69 -23.97 -10.67 -9.88
CA ALA A 69 -22.70 -10.83 -9.16
C ALA A 69 -22.47 -9.68 -8.17
N LYS A 70 -22.79 -8.45 -8.56
CA LYS A 70 -22.72 -7.27 -7.68
C LYS A 70 -23.64 -7.40 -6.46
N GLU A 71 -24.88 -7.83 -6.66
CA GLU A 71 -25.81 -8.08 -5.55
C GLU A 71 -25.29 -9.15 -4.59
N MET A 72 -24.76 -10.25 -5.12
CA MET A 72 -24.16 -11.32 -4.31
C MET A 72 -22.96 -10.79 -3.51
N THR A 73 -22.07 -10.02 -4.14
CA THR A 73 -20.92 -9.43 -3.48
C THR A 73 -21.33 -8.45 -2.38
N GLN A 74 -22.35 -7.61 -2.63
CA GLN A 74 -22.85 -6.66 -1.63
C GLN A 74 -23.47 -7.36 -0.41
N ASN A 75 -24.23 -8.44 -0.65
CA ASN A 75 -24.79 -9.24 0.44
C ASN A 75 -23.71 -10.00 1.20
N SER A 76 -22.67 -10.50 0.52
CA SER A 76 -21.50 -11.11 1.16
C SER A 76 -20.77 -10.09 2.06
N MET A 77 -20.56 -8.89 1.55
CA MET A 77 -19.91 -7.81 2.32
C MET A 77 -20.72 -7.45 3.57
N LYS A 78 -22.06 -7.37 3.44
CA LYS A 78 -22.94 -7.10 4.59
C LYS A 78 -22.86 -8.22 5.62
N ALA A 79 -22.93 -9.49 5.20
CA ALA A 79 -22.79 -10.63 6.09
C ALA A 79 -21.45 -10.63 6.81
N LEU A 80 -20.35 -10.30 6.11
CA LEU A 80 -19.01 -10.18 6.70
C LEU A 80 -18.93 -9.03 7.72
N GLN A 81 -19.52 -7.87 7.44
CA GLN A 81 -19.59 -6.76 8.39
C GLN A 81 -20.35 -7.12 9.66
N ASP A 82 -21.45 -7.85 9.52
CA ASP A 82 -22.23 -8.30 10.68
C ASP A 82 -21.47 -9.39 11.47
N MET A 83 -20.71 -10.26 10.81
CA MET A 83 -19.79 -11.20 11.47
C MET A 83 -18.69 -10.49 12.25
N VAL A 84 -18.09 -9.43 11.70
CA VAL A 84 -17.05 -8.64 12.39
C VAL A 84 -17.61 -8.05 13.68
N LYS A 85 -18.82 -7.50 13.67
CA LYS A 85 -19.46 -6.99 14.89
C LYS A 85 -19.66 -8.08 15.94
N LEU A 86 -20.13 -9.25 15.52
CA LEU A 86 -20.29 -10.39 16.44
C LEU A 86 -18.94 -10.86 17.01
N LEU A 87 -17.86 -10.80 16.23
CA LEU A 87 -16.52 -11.12 16.73
C LEU A 87 -16.00 -10.06 17.71
N GLU A 88 -16.33 -8.79 17.51
CA GLU A 88 -16.04 -7.73 18.48
C GLU A 88 -16.80 -7.96 19.78
N ASP A 89 -18.09 -8.27 19.72
CA ASP A 89 -18.90 -8.63 20.88
C ASP A 89 -18.34 -9.88 21.60
N PHE A 90 -17.94 -10.89 20.82
CA PHE A 90 -17.29 -12.11 21.35
C PHE A 90 -16.03 -11.76 22.15
N LYS A 91 -15.15 -10.91 21.57
CA LYS A 91 -13.93 -10.44 22.24
C LYS A 91 -14.23 -9.72 23.55
N VAL A 92 -15.22 -8.83 23.55
CA VAL A 92 -15.66 -8.11 24.77
C VAL A 92 -16.12 -9.09 25.83
N LYS A 93 -16.93 -10.11 25.47
CA LYS A 93 -17.44 -11.12 26.40
C LYS A 93 -16.34 -12.02 26.95
N VAL A 94 -15.38 -12.42 26.10
CA VAL A 94 -14.20 -13.19 26.56
C VAL A 94 -13.37 -12.37 27.54
N THR A 95 -13.13 -11.09 27.27
CA THR A 95 -12.41 -10.19 28.17
C THR A 95 -13.17 -10.03 29.50
N GLN A 96 -14.49 -9.90 29.43
CA GLN A 96 -15.33 -9.86 30.64
C GLN A 96 -15.22 -11.15 31.43
N ALA A 97 -15.26 -12.32 30.78
CA ALA A 97 -15.13 -13.63 31.46
C ALA A 97 -13.77 -13.82 32.15
N ALA A 98 -12.71 -13.23 31.58
CA ALA A 98 -11.34 -13.29 32.10
C ALA A 98 -11.12 -12.43 33.35
N SER A 99 -12.07 -11.58 33.75
CA SER A 99 -11.96 -10.75 34.95
C SER A 99 -12.13 -11.59 36.23
N ASP A 100 -11.21 -11.42 37.16
CA ASP A 100 -11.21 -12.16 38.45
C ASP A 100 -12.41 -11.83 39.35
N SER A 101 -13.13 -10.74 39.11
CA SER A 101 -14.30 -10.31 39.84
C SER A 101 -15.57 -11.12 39.52
N ASN A 102 -15.56 -11.98 38.50
CA ASN A 102 -16.72 -12.75 38.06
C ASN A 102 -16.93 -14.01 38.91
N SER A 103 -18.15 -14.17 39.47
CA SER A 103 -18.58 -15.41 40.06
C SER A 103 -18.70 -16.54 39.02
N GLN A 104 -18.73 -17.80 39.49
CA GLN A 104 -18.91 -18.95 38.59
C GLN A 104 -20.23 -18.86 37.82
N THR A 105 -21.32 -18.44 38.45
CA THR A 105 -22.62 -18.23 37.80
C THR A 105 -22.56 -17.15 36.70
N SER A 106 -21.79 -16.08 36.94
CA SER A 106 -21.55 -15.03 35.93
C SER A 106 -20.79 -15.58 34.73
N ARG A 107 -19.75 -16.36 34.95
CA ARG A 107 -18.97 -17.01 33.89
C ARG A 107 -19.80 -18.00 33.06
N GLU A 108 -20.70 -18.78 33.72
CA GLU A 108 -21.63 -19.68 33.03
C GLU A 108 -22.63 -18.91 32.14
N ALA A 109 -23.11 -17.75 32.63
CA ALA A 109 -23.99 -16.88 31.83
C ALA A 109 -23.26 -16.33 30.61
N ILE A 110 -22.02 -15.88 30.79
CA ILE A 110 -21.18 -15.39 29.66
C ILE A 110 -20.89 -16.52 28.65
N ALA A 111 -20.63 -17.75 29.13
CA ALA A 111 -20.40 -18.90 28.26
C ALA A 111 -21.61 -19.19 27.34
N LYS A 112 -22.83 -19.12 27.89
CA LYS A 112 -24.06 -19.26 27.10
C LYS A 112 -24.23 -18.14 26.07
N GLU A 113 -23.79 -16.92 26.41
CA GLU A 113 -23.83 -15.79 25.47
C GLU A 113 -22.82 -15.95 24.35
N LEU A 114 -21.60 -16.43 24.64
CA LEU A 114 -20.60 -16.78 23.65
C LEU A 114 -21.08 -17.88 22.71
N GLU A 115 -21.79 -18.88 23.21
CA GLU A 115 -22.38 -19.93 22.37
C GLU A 115 -23.43 -19.37 21.42
N ARG A 116 -24.30 -18.43 21.84
CA ARG A 116 -25.25 -17.73 20.98
C ARG A 116 -24.55 -16.90 19.90
N ILE A 117 -23.46 -16.23 20.25
CA ILE A 117 -22.67 -15.47 19.27
C ILE A 117 -22.11 -16.44 18.22
N LYS A 118 -21.54 -17.58 18.62
CA LYS A 118 -21.08 -18.63 17.71
C LYS A 118 -22.21 -19.10 16.77
N GLU A 119 -23.38 -19.42 17.32
CA GLU A 119 -24.53 -19.82 16.50
C GLU A 119 -24.94 -18.73 15.49
N SER A 120 -24.93 -17.47 15.91
CA SER A 120 -25.24 -16.33 15.03
C SER A 120 -24.21 -16.18 13.91
N ILE A 121 -22.92 -16.40 14.18
CA ILE A 121 -21.88 -16.40 13.14
C ILE A 121 -22.12 -17.54 12.14
N VAL A 122 -22.45 -18.74 12.61
CA VAL A 122 -22.78 -19.89 11.74
C VAL A 122 -24.03 -19.60 10.88
N GLN A 123 -25.02 -18.89 11.43
CA GLN A 123 -26.21 -18.48 10.68
C GLN A 123 -25.84 -17.48 9.57
N LEU A 124 -25.00 -16.49 9.87
CA LEU A 124 -24.50 -15.54 8.86
C LEU A 124 -23.65 -16.24 7.80
N ALA A 125 -22.82 -17.20 8.18
CA ALA A 125 -22.04 -18.02 7.26
C ALA A 125 -22.93 -18.90 6.34
N ASN A 126 -24.17 -19.16 6.74
CA ASN A 126 -25.19 -19.83 5.95
C ASN A 126 -26.19 -18.87 5.27
N THR A 127 -25.83 -17.60 5.13
CA THR A 127 -26.70 -16.64 4.43
C THR A 127 -26.84 -17.03 2.96
N SER A 128 -28.08 -17.00 2.47
CA SER A 128 -28.41 -17.25 1.07
C SER A 128 -29.18 -16.09 0.45
N VAL A 129 -28.97 -15.86 -0.83
CA VAL A 129 -29.67 -14.87 -1.64
C VAL A 129 -30.24 -15.60 -2.86
N ASN A 130 -31.53 -15.46 -3.10
CA ASN A 130 -32.24 -16.16 -4.20
C ASN A 130 -32.01 -17.68 -4.19
N GLY A 131 -31.87 -18.31 -3.01
CA GLY A 131 -31.63 -19.74 -2.86
C GLY A 131 -30.17 -20.17 -3.09
N GLN A 132 -29.25 -19.22 -3.26
CA GLN A 132 -27.82 -19.50 -3.42
C GLN A 132 -27.07 -19.07 -2.17
N TYR A 133 -26.29 -19.97 -1.58
CA TYR A 133 -25.47 -19.70 -0.41
C TYR A 133 -24.23 -18.90 -0.79
N LEU A 134 -23.95 -17.82 -0.03
CA LEU A 134 -22.89 -16.87 -0.35
C LEU A 134 -21.48 -17.46 -0.17
N PHE A 135 -21.31 -18.36 0.79
CA PHE A 135 -19.99 -18.87 1.19
C PHE A 135 -19.79 -20.37 0.88
N ALA A 136 -20.62 -20.95 0.01
CA ALA A 136 -20.52 -22.36 -0.34
C ALA A 136 -19.47 -22.68 -1.43
N GLY A 137 -18.69 -21.68 -1.87
CA GLY A 137 -17.82 -21.84 -3.04
C GLY A 137 -18.66 -21.94 -4.32
N SER A 138 -18.35 -22.89 -5.20
CA SER A 138 -19.15 -23.14 -6.42
C SER A 138 -20.42 -23.98 -6.16
N GLN A 139 -20.55 -24.59 -4.98
CA GLN A 139 -21.70 -25.42 -4.59
C GLN A 139 -22.84 -24.59 -3.98
N VAL A 140 -23.25 -23.53 -4.62
CA VAL A 140 -24.21 -22.53 -4.11
C VAL A 140 -25.55 -23.06 -3.67
N ALA A 141 -25.97 -24.25 -4.12
CA ALA A 141 -27.24 -24.89 -3.75
C ALA A 141 -27.16 -25.63 -2.39
N ASN A 142 -25.96 -25.91 -1.91
CA ASN A 142 -25.73 -26.68 -0.70
C ASN A 142 -25.43 -25.76 0.49
N LYS A 143 -26.03 -26.04 1.64
CA LYS A 143 -25.78 -25.32 2.88
C LYS A 143 -24.32 -25.53 3.30
N PRO A 144 -23.50 -24.47 3.39
CA PRO A 144 -22.05 -24.61 3.59
C PRO A 144 -21.62 -25.04 4.97
N PHE A 145 -22.39 -24.74 6.03
CA PHE A 145 -22.01 -25.07 7.42
C PHE A 145 -23.10 -25.81 8.16
N ASP A 146 -22.74 -26.84 8.92
CA ASP A 146 -23.63 -27.46 9.90
C ASP A 146 -23.69 -26.67 11.21
N SER A 147 -24.46 -27.15 12.19
CA SER A 147 -24.56 -26.55 13.52
C SER A 147 -23.25 -26.60 14.32
N ASN A 148 -22.35 -27.51 13.99
CA ASN A 148 -21.05 -27.69 14.65
C ASN A 148 -19.98 -26.82 14.03
N GLY A 149 -20.25 -26.19 12.88
CA GLY A 149 -19.32 -25.36 12.12
C GLY A 149 -18.47 -26.15 11.12
N ASN A 150 -18.81 -27.41 10.82
CA ASN A 150 -18.14 -28.16 9.75
C ASN A 150 -18.53 -27.60 8.38
N TYR A 151 -17.56 -27.49 7.49
CA TYR A 151 -17.74 -26.94 6.15
C TYR A 151 -17.99 -28.03 5.12
N TYR A 152 -19.05 -27.87 4.31
CA TYR A 152 -19.48 -28.77 3.24
C TYR A 152 -19.49 -28.10 1.87
N GLY A 153 -19.03 -26.87 1.75
CA GLY A 153 -18.81 -26.21 0.47
C GLY A 153 -17.50 -26.64 -0.20
N ASP A 154 -17.16 -26.03 -1.31
CA ASP A 154 -15.87 -26.24 -1.97
C ASP A 154 -14.96 -24.98 -1.89
N LYS A 155 -13.76 -25.08 -2.50
CA LYS A 155 -12.73 -24.02 -2.50
C LYS A 155 -12.73 -23.18 -3.77
N ASN A 156 -13.71 -23.41 -4.67
CA ASN A 156 -13.69 -22.82 -5.99
C ASN A 156 -14.36 -21.44 -5.96
N ASN A 157 -13.80 -20.51 -6.69
CA ASN A 157 -14.44 -19.24 -6.96
C ASN A 157 -15.47 -19.38 -8.09
N ILE A 158 -16.49 -18.55 -8.06
CA ILE A 158 -17.44 -18.40 -9.16
C ILE A 158 -17.06 -17.13 -9.91
N ASN A 159 -16.85 -17.27 -11.19
CA ASN A 159 -16.50 -16.16 -12.06
C ASN A 159 -17.73 -15.60 -12.75
N VAL A 160 -17.74 -14.31 -13.00
CA VAL A 160 -18.70 -13.63 -13.87
C VAL A 160 -17.95 -13.02 -15.05
N VAL A 161 -18.51 -13.17 -16.22
CA VAL A 161 -18.03 -12.50 -17.43
C VAL A 161 -18.34 -11.02 -17.29
N THR A 162 -17.31 -10.18 -17.28
CA THR A 162 -17.41 -8.71 -17.12
C THR A 162 -17.20 -7.94 -18.41
N GLY A 163 -16.76 -8.63 -19.47
CA GLY A 163 -16.53 -8.05 -20.80
C GLY A 163 -16.16 -9.11 -21.82
N ALA A 164 -15.78 -8.72 -23.00
CA ALA A 164 -15.35 -9.65 -24.04
C ALA A 164 -14.06 -10.38 -23.62
N GLY A 165 -14.19 -11.62 -23.17
CA GLY A 165 -13.07 -12.46 -22.76
C GLY A 165 -12.49 -12.18 -21.38
N THR A 166 -13.14 -11.34 -20.55
CA THR A 166 -12.71 -11.09 -19.18
C THR A 166 -13.68 -11.70 -18.18
N GLU A 167 -13.14 -12.47 -17.25
CA GLU A 167 -13.88 -13.03 -16.12
C GLU A 167 -13.30 -12.51 -14.81
N SER A 168 -14.15 -12.33 -13.80
CA SER A 168 -13.74 -11.92 -12.46
C SER A 168 -14.47 -12.73 -11.39
N PRO A 169 -13.77 -13.22 -10.36
CA PRO A 169 -14.41 -13.88 -9.23
C PRO A 169 -15.26 -12.87 -8.45
N TYR A 170 -16.46 -13.28 -8.04
CA TYR A 170 -17.38 -12.44 -7.28
C TYR A 170 -17.79 -13.01 -5.93
N ASN A 171 -17.36 -14.21 -5.59
CA ASN A 171 -17.60 -14.83 -4.29
C ASN A 171 -16.31 -15.07 -3.53
N ILE A 172 -16.42 -15.28 -2.24
CA ILE A 172 -15.37 -15.76 -1.34
C ILE A 172 -15.83 -17.09 -0.78
N PRO A 173 -15.16 -18.22 -1.09
CA PRO A 173 -15.48 -19.51 -0.49
C PRO A 173 -15.34 -19.46 1.04
N GLY A 174 -16.25 -20.10 1.75
CA GLY A 174 -16.17 -20.18 3.22
C GLY A 174 -14.91 -20.88 3.70
N TRP A 175 -14.33 -21.76 2.89
CA TRP A 175 -13.02 -22.35 3.18
C TRP A 175 -11.93 -21.28 3.30
N ASP A 176 -11.85 -20.37 2.34
CA ASP A 176 -10.83 -19.31 2.34
C ASP A 176 -11.02 -18.33 3.48
N LEU A 177 -12.29 -18.13 3.90
CA LEU A 177 -12.64 -17.22 4.99
C LEU A 177 -12.35 -17.79 6.38
N PHE A 178 -12.65 -19.08 6.62
CA PHE A 178 -12.65 -19.66 7.96
C PHE A 178 -11.57 -20.73 8.21
N PHE A 179 -11.01 -21.34 7.17
CA PHE A 179 -10.13 -22.50 7.30
C PHE A 179 -8.79 -22.35 6.59
N LYS A 180 -8.68 -21.44 5.64
CA LYS A 180 -7.39 -21.19 4.98
C LYS A 180 -6.45 -20.59 6.01
N ALA A 181 -5.30 -21.22 6.16
CA ALA A 181 -4.23 -20.64 6.95
C ALA A 181 -3.84 -19.30 6.32
N ASP A 182 -3.85 -18.23 7.13
CA ASP A 182 -3.39 -16.94 6.70
C ASP A 182 -1.91 -17.04 6.32
N GLY A 183 -1.58 -16.71 5.06
CA GLY A 183 -0.21 -16.72 4.56
C GLY A 183 0.60 -15.51 5.00
N ASP A 184 -0.05 -14.47 5.49
CA ASP A 184 0.57 -13.28 6.04
C ASP A 184 0.95 -13.51 7.51
N TYR A 185 2.06 -14.20 7.72
CA TYR A 185 2.48 -14.60 9.06
C TYR A 185 2.81 -13.43 9.96
N LYS A 186 3.51 -12.41 9.45
CA LYS A 186 3.87 -11.21 10.20
C LYS A 186 4.09 -10.06 9.21
N LYS A 187 3.40 -8.95 9.39
CA LYS A 187 3.72 -7.72 8.67
C LYS A 187 4.95 -7.09 9.30
N GLN A 188 5.94 -6.78 8.50
CA GLN A 188 7.11 -6.01 8.88
C GLN A 188 7.11 -4.71 8.10
N ILE A 189 7.31 -3.61 8.81
CA ILE A 189 7.51 -2.29 8.22
C ILE A 189 8.94 -1.88 8.54
N SER A 190 9.63 -1.31 7.57
CA SER A 190 10.96 -0.74 7.76
C SER A 190 10.93 0.73 7.37
N THR A 191 11.66 1.56 8.11
CA THR A 191 11.98 2.91 7.62
C THR A 191 12.75 2.79 6.31
N ASN A 192 12.61 3.78 5.42
CA ASN A 192 13.38 3.81 4.18
C ASN A 192 14.64 4.67 4.30
N VAL A 193 14.82 5.36 5.42
CA VAL A 193 16.04 6.08 5.76
C VAL A 193 16.96 5.17 6.56
N SER A 194 18.24 5.11 6.17
CA SER A 194 19.30 4.45 6.95
C SER A 194 19.95 5.46 7.87
N PHE A 195 19.93 5.19 9.17
CA PHE A 195 20.49 6.08 10.16
C PHE A 195 21.99 5.89 10.27
N THR A 196 22.71 7.00 10.10
CA THR A 196 24.15 7.08 10.23
C THR A 196 24.50 8.08 11.33
N ASP A 197 25.77 8.07 11.76
CA ASP A 197 26.26 9.08 12.69
C ASP A 197 26.41 10.42 11.95
N ASN A 198 25.41 11.29 12.10
CA ASN A 198 25.33 12.58 11.41
C ASN A 198 26.28 13.65 11.99
N ARG A 199 27.12 13.30 12.96
CA ARG A 199 28.20 14.14 13.42
C ARG A 199 29.35 14.23 12.40
N TRP A 200 29.37 13.33 11.41
CA TRP A 200 30.39 13.24 10.37
C TRP A 200 29.88 13.74 9.02
N ASP A 201 30.72 14.48 8.31
CA ASP A 201 30.46 14.78 6.88
C ASP A 201 30.92 13.62 6.01
N LEU A 202 30.00 12.76 5.60
CA LEU A 202 30.28 11.58 4.79
C LEU A 202 30.84 11.90 3.39
N ASN A 203 30.71 13.15 2.92
CA ASN A 203 31.34 13.57 1.66
C ASN A 203 32.84 13.79 1.84
N LYS A 204 33.27 14.20 3.04
CA LYS A 204 34.67 14.39 3.38
C LYS A 204 35.31 13.12 3.95
N ASP A 205 34.53 12.37 4.73
CA ASP A 205 34.97 11.16 5.45
C ASP A 205 34.10 9.94 5.09
N PRO A 206 34.14 9.43 3.85
CA PRO A 206 33.27 8.32 3.42
C PRO A 206 33.53 6.99 4.16
N ASP A 207 34.70 6.82 4.75
CA ASP A 207 35.08 5.67 5.57
C ASP A 207 34.48 5.71 6.99
N LYS A 208 33.89 6.84 7.39
CA LYS A 208 33.14 6.98 8.64
C LYS A 208 31.67 6.59 8.52
N THR A 209 31.25 6.04 7.38
CA THR A 209 29.90 5.52 7.19
C THR A 209 29.68 4.37 8.17
N LYS A 210 29.15 4.69 9.32
CA LYS A 210 28.77 3.72 10.33
C LYS A 210 27.27 3.84 10.57
N TYR A 211 26.58 2.74 10.31
CA TYR A 211 25.17 2.67 10.67
C TYR A 211 25.02 2.67 12.18
N LEU A 212 24.00 3.39 12.65
CA LEU A 212 23.66 3.40 14.06
C LEU A 212 23.04 2.06 14.46
N THR A 213 23.25 1.69 15.72
CA THR A 213 22.70 0.50 16.36
C THR A 213 21.81 0.90 17.53
N GLY A 214 21.13 -0.04 18.17
CA GLY A 214 20.31 0.22 19.34
C GLY A 214 21.04 0.95 20.47
N ASP A 215 22.33 0.61 20.69
CA ASP A 215 23.19 1.23 21.72
C ASP A 215 23.64 2.66 21.37
N SER A 216 23.44 3.09 20.12
CA SER A 216 23.82 4.44 19.69
C SER A 216 22.92 5.47 20.33
N LYS A 217 23.49 6.62 20.67
CA LYS A 217 22.75 7.69 21.33
C LYS A 217 22.00 8.56 20.31
N TRP A 218 20.89 9.16 20.76
CA TRP A 218 20.08 10.06 19.94
C TRP A 218 20.88 11.22 19.35
N GLN A 219 21.84 11.77 20.12
CA GLN A 219 22.73 12.83 19.63
C GLN A 219 23.53 12.46 18.38
N GLN A 220 23.82 11.18 18.18
CA GLN A 220 24.52 10.72 16.98
C GLN A 220 23.59 10.78 15.75
N LEU A 221 22.31 10.50 15.94
CA LEU A 221 21.31 10.56 14.88
C LEU A 221 21.01 12.01 14.46
N ILE A 222 20.79 12.90 15.42
CA ILE A 222 20.51 14.31 15.11
C ILE A 222 21.76 15.08 14.66
N GLY A 223 22.94 14.53 14.90
CA GLY A 223 24.22 15.15 14.54
C GLY A 223 24.79 16.01 15.65
N GLN A 224 24.86 17.33 15.44
CA GLN A 224 25.38 18.26 16.43
C GLN A 224 24.35 18.47 17.53
N GLY A 225 24.68 18.10 18.76
CA GLY A 225 23.86 18.35 19.93
C GLY A 225 24.50 19.40 20.86
N TYR A 226 23.67 20.00 21.69
CA TYR A 226 24.15 20.82 22.79
C TYR A 226 25.07 20.02 23.72
N VAL A 227 26.31 20.42 23.80
CA VAL A 227 27.29 19.80 24.69
C VAL A 227 27.28 20.57 26.01
N LYS A 228 26.47 20.09 26.94
CA LYS A 228 26.54 20.60 28.32
C LYS A 228 27.82 20.17 29.04
N ASP A 229 28.42 19.09 28.57
CA ASP A 229 29.60 18.45 29.07
C ASP A 229 30.61 18.36 27.92
N ASN A 230 31.84 18.77 28.13
CA ASN A 230 32.92 18.67 27.15
C ASN A 230 33.24 17.22 26.71
N SER A 231 32.34 16.29 26.98
CA SER A 231 32.47 14.88 26.60
C SER A 231 32.43 14.63 25.10
N LEU A 232 31.89 15.57 24.32
CA LEU A 232 31.98 15.51 22.86
C LEU A 232 33.29 16.13 22.33
N ASP A 233 33.93 16.98 23.11
CA ASP A 233 35.27 17.51 22.77
C ASP A 233 36.37 16.43 22.89
N ALA A 234 36.07 15.29 23.46
CA ALA A 234 37.04 14.19 23.58
C ALA A 234 37.33 13.51 22.22
N ASP A 235 36.41 13.60 21.26
CA ASP A 235 36.61 13.17 19.87
C ASP A 235 36.89 14.43 19.02
N LYS A 236 38.13 14.84 18.97
CA LYS A 236 38.61 16.03 18.23
C LYS A 236 38.45 15.93 16.70
N ASP A 237 37.81 14.90 16.20
CA ASP A 237 37.74 14.60 14.80
C ASP A 237 36.44 15.01 14.13
N PHE A 238 35.47 15.68 14.81
CA PHE A 238 34.30 16.20 14.09
C PHE A 238 34.53 17.62 13.57
N GLU A 239 34.04 17.87 12.40
CA GLU A 239 33.78 19.22 11.93
C GLU A 239 32.41 19.67 12.46
N TYR A 240 32.42 20.67 13.35
CA TYR A 240 31.20 21.37 13.72
C TYR A 240 30.82 22.34 12.61
N ASP A 241 29.58 22.31 12.17
CA ASP A 241 28.96 23.47 11.58
C ASP A 241 28.54 24.40 12.74
N ASP A 242 29.37 25.38 13.04
CA ASP A 242 29.14 26.32 14.13
C ASP A 242 27.99 27.32 13.86
N SER A 243 27.32 27.18 12.70
CA SER A 243 26.29 28.12 12.27
C SER A 243 25.00 28.01 13.09
N LYS A 244 24.66 26.82 13.56
CA LYS A 244 23.47 26.57 14.39
C LYS A 244 23.72 25.45 15.39
N LEU A 245 23.24 25.63 16.62
CA LEU A 245 23.42 24.68 17.70
C LEU A 245 22.08 24.07 18.13
N ASP A 246 21.99 22.73 18.06
CA ASP A 246 20.86 22.00 18.58
C ASP A 246 20.76 22.14 20.10
N PHE A 247 19.59 22.42 20.63
CA PHE A 247 19.32 22.33 22.05
C PHE A 247 18.20 21.36 22.38
N PRO A 248 18.45 20.39 23.28
CA PRO A 248 17.51 19.34 23.61
C PRO A 248 16.44 19.78 24.61
N PRO A 249 15.37 19.00 24.75
CA PRO A 249 15.12 17.72 24.06
C PRO A 249 14.55 17.86 22.67
N THR A 250 14.67 16.78 21.88
CA THR A 250 13.99 16.63 20.59
C THR A 250 12.56 16.16 20.82
N THR A 251 11.61 16.62 20.01
CA THR A 251 10.26 16.09 19.98
C THR A 251 10.11 15.12 18.80
N LEU A 252 9.90 13.85 19.08
CA LEU A 252 9.62 12.81 18.11
C LEU A 252 8.11 12.63 17.96
N TYR A 253 7.58 12.90 16.79
CA TYR A 253 6.19 12.63 16.42
C TYR A 253 6.09 11.26 15.79
N VAL A 254 5.19 10.43 16.30
CA VAL A 254 4.93 9.08 15.79
C VAL A 254 3.44 8.94 15.51
N GLN A 255 3.15 8.51 14.30
CA GLN A 255 1.80 8.15 13.86
C GLN A 255 1.83 6.73 13.33
N GLY A 256 0.77 5.98 13.57
CA GLY A 256 0.68 4.63 13.05
C GLY A 256 -0.67 3.99 13.29
N THR A 257 -0.78 2.77 12.81
CA THR A 257 -1.92 1.90 13.07
C THR A 257 -1.44 0.66 13.82
N ARG A 258 -2.06 0.39 14.96
CA ARG A 258 -1.75 -0.78 15.79
C ARG A 258 -2.21 -2.07 15.13
N PRO A 259 -1.68 -3.22 15.56
CA PRO A 259 -2.14 -4.53 15.08
C PRO A 259 -3.64 -4.76 15.19
N ASP A 260 -4.33 -4.14 16.15
CA ASP A 260 -5.79 -4.21 16.29
C ASP A 260 -6.57 -3.30 15.32
N GLY A 261 -5.86 -2.49 14.53
CA GLY A 261 -6.42 -1.55 13.56
C GLY A 261 -6.78 -0.18 14.14
N THR A 262 -6.43 0.11 15.40
CA THR A 262 -6.59 1.44 15.97
C THR A 262 -5.45 2.34 15.55
N SER A 263 -5.76 3.51 15.01
CA SER A 263 -4.76 4.53 14.68
C SER A 263 -4.38 5.33 15.92
N PHE A 264 -3.13 5.79 15.96
CA PHE A 264 -2.64 6.69 16.99
C PHE A 264 -1.75 7.78 16.40
N LYS A 265 -1.70 8.92 17.08
CA LYS A 265 -0.74 10.00 16.91
C LYS A 265 -0.19 10.36 18.27
N SER A 266 1.10 10.52 18.42
CA SER A 266 1.73 10.83 19.70
C SER A 266 3.00 11.62 19.50
N ALA A 267 3.36 12.39 20.52
CA ALA A 267 4.66 13.07 20.63
C ALA A 267 5.44 12.47 21.80
N VAL A 268 6.72 12.23 21.60
CA VAL A 268 7.65 11.72 22.61
C VAL A 268 8.84 12.68 22.69
N LEU A 269 9.21 13.10 23.89
CA LEU A 269 10.43 13.85 24.12
C LEU A 269 11.61 12.89 24.20
N VAL A 270 12.67 13.17 23.45
CA VAL A 270 13.88 12.35 23.38
C VAL A 270 15.07 13.22 23.77
N LYS A 271 15.85 12.74 24.72
CA LYS A 271 17.06 13.42 25.19
C LYS A 271 18.27 12.98 24.38
N PRO A 272 19.33 13.81 24.29
CA PRO A 272 20.52 13.45 23.52
C PRO A 272 21.23 12.19 24.00
N GLU A 273 21.17 11.94 25.31
CA GLU A 273 21.75 10.78 25.97
C GLU A 273 20.94 9.50 25.84
N ASP A 274 19.65 9.59 25.48
CA ASP A 274 18.80 8.42 25.28
C ASP A 274 19.36 7.56 24.14
N THR A 275 19.33 6.26 24.34
CA THR A 275 19.73 5.31 23.29
C THR A 275 18.63 5.15 22.24
N LEU A 276 18.98 4.70 21.05
CA LEU A 276 17.99 4.35 20.04
C LEU A 276 17.13 3.16 20.50
N GLU A 277 17.65 2.30 21.40
CA GLU A 277 16.86 1.25 22.03
C GLU A 277 15.75 1.82 22.92
N ASP A 278 16.06 2.84 23.75
CA ASP A 278 15.04 3.53 24.56
C ASP A 278 13.95 4.15 23.67
N VAL A 279 14.35 4.75 22.54
CA VAL A 279 13.41 5.32 21.56
C VAL A 279 12.53 4.23 20.93
N MET A 280 13.13 3.09 20.56
CA MET A 280 12.39 1.96 20.01
C MET A 280 11.44 1.32 21.03
N GLU A 281 11.81 1.26 22.31
CA GLU A 281 10.92 0.82 23.38
C GLU A 281 9.73 1.77 23.54
N ASN A 282 9.96 3.08 23.47
CA ASN A 282 8.89 4.09 23.50
C ASN A 282 7.96 3.94 22.30
N ILE A 283 8.50 3.74 21.08
CA ILE A 283 7.70 3.44 19.90
C ILE A 283 6.87 2.17 20.11
N GLY A 284 7.48 1.10 20.62
CA GLY A 284 6.78 -0.15 20.93
C GLY A 284 5.63 0.05 21.92
N ALA A 285 5.82 0.88 22.93
CA ALA A 285 4.77 1.21 23.91
C ALA A 285 3.57 1.93 23.26
N LEU A 286 3.81 2.81 22.27
CA LEU A 286 2.73 3.45 21.50
C LEU A 286 1.91 2.44 20.70
N TYR A 287 2.51 1.35 20.26
CA TYR A 287 1.81 0.23 19.60
C TYR A 287 1.06 -0.67 20.59
N GLY A 288 1.28 -0.51 21.88
CA GLY A 288 0.61 -1.28 22.94
C GLY A 288 1.50 -2.34 23.59
N ASN A 289 2.81 -2.28 23.43
CA ASN A 289 3.73 -3.10 24.20
C ASN A 289 3.67 -2.74 25.68
N THR A 290 3.71 -3.74 26.50
CA THR A 290 3.85 -3.63 27.97
C THR A 290 5.02 -4.49 28.41
N PRO A 291 5.57 -4.31 29.63
CA PRO A 291 6.68 -5.13 30.13
C PRO A 291 6.41 -6.65 30.07
N ASN A 292 5.15 -7.04 30.16
CA ASN A 292 4.75 -8.46 30.20
C ASN A 292 4.16 -8.98 28.88
N ASN A 293 3.91 -8.11 27.91
CA ASN A 293 3.27 -8.50 26.65
C ASN A 293 3.71 -7.59 25.50
N LYS A 294 4.45 -8.14 24.55
CA LYS A 294 4.83 -7.46 23.31
C LYS A 294 3.80 -7.76 22.23
N VAL A 295 3.30 -6.72 21.58
CA VAL A 295 2.37 -6.78 20.43
C VAL A 295 3.13 -6.60 19.14
N VAL A 296 4.17 -5.76 19.16
CA VAL A 296 5.11 -5.56 18.06
C VAL A 296 6.55 -5.71 18.57
N GLU A 297 7.43 -6.11 17.68
CA GLU A 297 8.86 -6.03 17.90
C GLU A 297 9.39 -4.81 17.14
N VAL A 298 10.05 -3.91 17.84
CA VAL A 298 10.71 -2.75 17.25
C VAL A 298 12.20 -2.96 17.40
N SER A 299 12.92 -2.97 16.30
CA SER A 299 14.36 -3.24 16.26
C SER A 299 15.04 -2.41 15.18
N MET A 300 16.36 -2.34 15.22
CA MET A 300 17.17 -1.74 14.18
C MET A 300 17.90 -2.86 13.44
N ASN A 301 17.89 -2.79 12.10
CA ASN A 301 18.62 -3.74 11.27
C ASN A 301 20.08 -3.29 11.05
N ASP A 302 20.90 -4.19 10.45
CA ASP A 302 22.31 -3.94 10.16
C ASP A 302 22.56 -2.76 9.20
N SER A 303 21.51 -2.29 8.51
CA SER A 303 21.54 -1.13 7.61
C SER A 303 21.11 0.17 8.31
N GLY A 304 20.99 0.19 9.63
CA GLY A 304 20.59 1.35 10.40
C GLY A 304 19.16 1.79 10.18
N GLN A 305 18.25 0.88 9.83
CA GLN A 305 16.83 1.17 9.62
C GLN A 305 16.00 0.60 10.77
N ILE A 306 15.03 1.36 11.25
CA ILE A 306 14.06 0.86 12.23
C ILE A 306 13.08 -0.08 11.54
N GLN A 307 12.91 -1.25 12.11
CA GLN A 307 11.94 -2.26 11.69
C GLN A 307 10.90 -2.47 12.77
N ILE A 308 9.63 -2.52 12.37
CA ILE A 308 8.52 -2.83 13.24
C ILE A 308 7.85 -4.08 12.72
N THR A 309 7.90 -5.16 13.48
CA THR A 309 7.33 -6.46 13.13
C THR A 309 6.09 -6.71 13.96
N ASP A 310 4.97 -6.99 13.30
CA ASP A 310 3.75 -7.45 13.98
C ASP A 310 3.97 -8.86 14.54
N LEU A 311 3.79 -9.03 15.86
CA LEU A 311 3.91 -10.35 16.50
C LEU A 311 2.63 -11.17 16.41
N LYS A 312 1.51 -10.56 15.97
CA LYS A 312 0.26 -11.26 15.71
C LYS A 312 0.20 -11.72 14.25
N GLN A 313 -0.12 -12.98 14.07
CA GLN A 313 -0.34 -13.55 12.74
C GLN A 313 -1.61 -13.00 12.09
N GLY A 314 -1.57 -12.82 10.78
CA GLY A 314 -2.75 -12.51 9.97
C GLY A 314 -3.20 -11.06 10.00
N ASN A 315 -2.38 -10.15 10.49
CA ASN A 315 -2.72 -8.74 10.57
C ASN A 315 -1.94 -7.90 9.55
N ASN A 316 -2.65 -7.22 8.66
CA ASN A 316 -2.10 -6.34 7.63
C ASN A 316 -2.24 -4.85 7.94
N LYS A 317 -2.70 -4.50 9.15
CA LYS A 317 -3.08 -3.12 9.47
C LYS A 317 -1.94 -2.26 10.02
N LEU A 318 -0.83 -2.89 10.42
CA LEU A 318 0.32 -2.18 10.95
C LEU A 318 0.79 -1.09 9.99
N ASP A 319 0.98 0.13 10.50
CA ASP A 319 1.47 1.28 9.76
C ASP A 319 2.35 2.14 10.67
N PHE A 320 3.32 2.88 10.11
CA PHE A 320 4.29 3.66 10.87
C PHE A 320 4.75 4.88 10.07
N HIS A 321 4.70 6.02 10.72
CA HIS A 321 5.28 7.28 10.28
C HIS A 321 5.94 7.95 11.48
N ALA A 322 7.11 8.54 11.27
CA ALA A 322 7.77 9.29 12.31
C ALA A 322 8.61 10.43 11.72
N VAL A 323 8.64 11.54 12.44
CA VAL A 323 9.50 12.68 12.18
C VAL A 323 9.90 13.30 13.52
N ALA A 324 11.11 13.79 13.60
CA ALA A 324 11.59 14.45 14.80
C ALA A 324 11.96 15.90 14.51
N PHE A 325 11.71 16.77 15.49
CA PHE A 325 12.08 18.18 15.46
C PHE A 325 12.96 18.52 16.66
N THR A 326 14.13 19.07 16.36
CA THR A 326 15.10 19.53 17.36
C THR A 326 15.21 21.04 17.26
N PRO A 327 14.94 21.80 18.33
CA PRO A 327 15.15 23.24 18.34
C PRO A 327 16.62 23.60 18.16
N GLN A 328 16.88 24.69 17.44
CA GLN A 328 18.23 25.22 17.18
C GLN A 328 18.34 26.69 17.57
N ALA A 329 19.46 27.04 18.20
CA ALA A 329 19.88 28.41 18.37
C ALA A 329 20.86 28.81 17.26
N ASP A 330 20.89 30.07 16.87
CA ASP A 330 21.75 30.54 15.78
C ASP A 330 23.25 30.43 16.11
N ASP A 331 23.60 30.61 17.39
CA ASP A 331 24.97 30.46 17.86
C ASP A 331 25.03 30.10 19.35
N LYS A 332 26.26 29.91 19.85
CA LYS A 332 26.52 29.60 21.27
C LYS A 332 26.08 30.70 22.20
N THR A 333 26.13 31.97 21.77
CA THR A 333 25.73 33.13 22.59
C THR A 333 24.23 33.12 22.80
N GLU A 334 23.47 32.91 21.73
CA GLU A 334 22.01 32.79 21.81
C GLU A 334 21.59 31.62 22.65
N LEU A 335 22.20 30.43 22.45
CA LEU A 335 21.93 29.26 23.26
C LEU A 335 22.12 29.51 24.75
N ASN A 336 23.26 30.18 25.13
CA ASN A 336 23.52 30.56 26.51
C ASN A 336 22.45 31.54 27.04
N ASN A 337 22.02 32.50 26.22
CA ASN A 337 20.97 33.44 26.59
C ASN A 337 19.63 32.75 26.83
N ILE A 338 19.27 31.76 25.98
CA ILE A 338 18.06 30.94 26.16
C ILE A 338 18.15 30.17 27.48
N ILE A 339 19.27 29.49 27.73
CA ILE A 339 19.48 28.73 28.96
C ILE A 339 19.40 29.64 30.20
N GLN A 340 20.04 30.80 30.16
CA GLN A 340 20.02 31.76 31.29
C GLN A 340 18.58 32.28 31.50
N ALA A 341 17.88 32.66 30.43
CA ALA A 341 16.51 33.14 30.55
C ALA A 341 15.56 32.05 31.10
N ALA A 342 15.77 30.79 30.72
CA ALA A 342 15.01 29.66 31.27
C ALA A 342 15.30 29.46 32.77
N GLN A 343 16.56 29.54 33.18
CA GLN A 343 16.95 29.46 34.59
C GLN A 343 16.35 30.62 35.42
N ASP A 344 16.40 31.82 34.88
CA ASP A 344 15.86 33.03 35.53
C ASP A 344 14.32 32.98 35.65
N GLU A 345 13.63 32.33 34.71
CA GLU A 345 12.20 32.07 34.78
C GLU A 345 11.84 30.86 35.65
N GLY A 346 12.82 29.98 35.94
CA GLY A 346 12.64 28.77 36.75
C GLY A 346 12.02 27.62 35.98
N ILE A 347 12.18 27.57 34.65
CA ILE A 347 11.71 26.52 33.77
C ILE A 347 12.86 25.63 33.27
N THR A 348 12.53 24.42 32.85
CA THR A 348 13.47 23.45 32.29
C THR A 348 13.62 23.64 30.78
N MET A 349 14.68 23.07 30.18
CA MET A 349 14.80 23.03 28.71
C MET A 349 13.71 22.19 28.04
N GLU A 350 13.13 21.21 28.75
CA GLU A 350 11.93 20.51 28.30
C GLU A 350 10.73 21.46 28.16
N ASP A 351 10.56 22.38 29.13
CA ASP A 351 9.52 23.41 29.07
C ASP A 351 9.75 24.37 27.90
N VAL A 352 11.02 24.75 27.65
CA VAL A 352 11.39 25.58 26.50
C VAL A 352 11.02 24.87 25.20
N THR A 353 11.44 23.61 25.04
CA THR A 353 11.10 22.81 23.84
C THR A 353 9.58 22.69 23.67
N ASN A 354 8.83 22.44 24.72
CA ASN A 354 7.37 22.39 24.67
C ASN A 354 6.75 23.73 24.23
N ARG A 355 7.31 24.88 24.65
CA ARG A 355 6.90 26.21 24.17
C ARG A 355 7.20 26.40 22.69
N VAL A 356 8.41 26.00 22.26
CA VAL A 356 8.80 26.03 20.84
C VAL A 356 7.84 25.21 20.01
N MET A 357 7.59 23.96 20.40
CA MET A 357 6.69 23.08 19.65
C MET A 357 5.23 23.55 19.70
N THR A 358 4.79 24.17 20.80
CA THR A 358 3.46 24.80 20.88
C THR A 358 3.34 25.99 19.95
N ALA A 359 4.38 26.83 19.84
CA ALA A 359 4.40 27.93 18.89
C ALA A 359 4.46 27.45 17.44
N ALA A 360 5.19 26.35 17.18
CA ALA A 360 5.32 25.76 15.86
C ALA A 360 4.04 25.09 15.35
N LEU A 361 3.31 24.38 16.22
CA LEU A 361 2.21 23.48 15.85
C LEU A 361 0.86 23.83 16.49
N GLY A 362 0.82 24.76 17.41
CA GLY A 362 -0.38 25.12 18.19
C GLY A 362 -0.72 24.11 19.31
N ASN A 363 -0.65 22.81 19.06
CA ASN A 363 -0.84 21.76 20.07
C ASN A 363 0.10 20.56 19.80
N PRO A 364 1.27 20.55 20.42
CA PRO A 364 2.28 19.51 20.17
C PRO A 364 1.87 18.12 20.67
N ASN A 365 0.87 18.00 21.54
CA ASN A 365 0.52 16.71 22.16
C ASN A 365 -0.42 15.84 21.32
N ASN A 366 -1.01 16.37 20.25
CA ASN A 366 -1.92 15.59 19.40
C ASN A 366 -1.23 14.92 18.20
N GLY A 367 0.09 15.16 18.02
CA GLY A 367 0.87 14.58 16.93
C GLY A 367 0.51 15.10 15.53
N ASP A 368 -0.23 16.21 15.43
CA ASP A 368 -0.59 16.81 14.14
C ASP A 368 0.47 17.83 13.74
N ILE A 369 1.22 17.53 12.68
CA ILE A 369 2.30 18.36 12.15
C ILE A 369 1.95 19.05 10.82
N THR A 370 0.68 19.05 10.43
CA THR A 370 0.24 19.53 9.10
C THR A 370 0.48 21.01 8.82
N ASN A 371 0.70 21.83 9.85
CA ASN A 371 0.93 23.27 9.71
C ASN A 371 2.11 23.72 10.59
N LEU A 372 3.30 23.24 10.25
CA LEU A 372 4.51 23.61 10.99
C LEU A 372 4.97 25.03 10.63
N ASN A 373 5.01 25.91 11.63
CA ASN A 373 5.69 27.21 11.49
C ASN A 373 7.17 27.05 11.86
N ASN A 374 8.06 27.47 10.99
CA ASN A 374 9.50 27.45 11.20
C ASN A 374 10.15 28.61 10.41
N PRO A 375 10.92 29.53 11.03
CA PRO A 375 11.23 29.64 12.46
C PRO A 375 10.04 30.07 13.32
N VAL A 376 10.16 29.91 14.64
CA VAL A 376 9.16 30.36 15.61
C VAL A 376 9.73 31.34 16.61
N THR A 377 8.93 32.31 17.00
CA THR A 377 9.28 33.23 18.09
C THR A 377 8.61 32.80 19.38
N ILE A 378 9.39 32.57 20.43
CA ILE A 378 8.87 32.29 21.77
C ILE A 378 9.34 33.34 22.76
N GLN A 379 8.65 33.46 23.88
CA GLN A 379 9.03 34.34 24.98
C GLN A 379 9.50 33.51 26.17
N ILE A 380 10.68 33.87 26.70
CA ILE A 380 11.25 33.29 27.93
C ILE A 380 11.69 34.46 28.81
N ASN A 381 11.23 34.49 30.04
CA ASN A 381 11.52 35.58 31.01
C ASN A 381 11.34 36.97 30.42
N GLY A 382 10.30 37.20 29.62
CA GLY A 382 9.99 38.47 28.97
C GLY A 382 10.89 38.84 27.77
N GLN A 383 11.82 38.00 27.37
CA GLN A 383 12.66 38.16 26.18
C GLN A 383 12.14 37.33 25.03
N ASN A 384 12.20 37.84 23.80
CA ASN A 384 11.82 37.10 22.60
C ASN A 384 13.02 36.42 21.98
N PHE A 385 12.88 35.15 21.65
CA PHE A 385 13.88 34.34 20.96
C PHE A 385 13.22 33.78 19.67
N GLU A 386 13.93 33.92 18.55
CA GLU A 386 13.59 33.31 17.29
C GLU A 386 14.32 31.98 17.16
N ILE A 387 13.60 30.89 17.03
CA ILE A 387 14.15 29.54 17.12
C ILE A 387 13.79 28.78 15.86
N ASP A 388 14.80 28.24 15.21
CA ASP A 388 14.66 27.28 14.11
C ASP A 388 14.40 25.86 14.62
N LEU A 389 13.77 25.06 13.78
CA LEU A 389 13.54 23.64 14.02
C LEU A 389 14.28 22.81 12.98
N LYS A 390 15.21 21.99 13.42
CA LYS A 390 15.86 20.98 12.61
C LYS A 390 14.97 19.76 12.51
N GLN A 391 14.61 19.37 11.29
CA GLN A 391 13.83 18.19 11.02
C GLN A 391 14.73 16.97 10.81
N THR A 392 14.39 15.86 11.45
CA THR A 392 15.01 14.55 11.22
C THR A 392 13.96 13.59 10.69
N ASP A 393 14.17 13.11 9.47
CA ASP A 393 13.23 12.25 8.77
C ASP A 393 13.54 10.78 9.05
N PHE A 394 12.47 10.00 9.26
CA PHE A 394 12.51 8.54 9.39
C PHE A 394 12.04 7.86 8.10
N ILE A 395 11.16 8.54 7.38
CA ILE A 395 10.65 8.09 6.10
C ILE A 395 10.79 9.24 5.10
N LYS A 396 11.46 8.98 3.99
CA LYS A 396 11.48 9.89 2.84
C LYS A 396 10.37 9.53 1.87
N SER A 397 9.51 10.49 1.58
CA SER A 397 8.50 10.37 0.56
C SER A 397 8.81 11.32 -0.61
N LYS A 398 8.56 10.85 -1.83
CA LYS A 398 8.63 11.69 -3.01
C LYS A 398 7.24 12.22 -3.30
N MET A 399 6.89 13.31 -2.64
CA MET A 399 5.63 13.99 -2.88
C MET A 399 5.84 15.20 -3.78
N THR A 400 4.94 15.33 -4.73
CA THR A 400 4.73 16.58 -5.45
C THR A 400 3.31 17.05 -5.16
N ASP A 401 3.14 18.35 -4.94
CA ASP A 401 1.82 18.96 -4.88
C ASP A 401 1.13 18.91 -6.27
N THR A 402 -0.10 19.40 -6.33
CA THR A 402 -0.88 19.46 -7.58
C THR A 402 -0.20 20.29 -8.68
N ASP A 403 0.73 21.16 -8.30
CA ASP A 403 1.48 22.04 -9.21
C ASP A 403 2.86 21.46 -9.58
N GLY A 404 3.20 20.27 -9.08
CA GLY A 404 4.46 19.57 -9.36
C GLY A 404 5.65 20.00 -8.50
N ASN A 405 5.43 20.82 -7.46
CA ASN A 405 6.46 21.20 -6.51
C ASN A 405 6.60 20.15 -5.40
N ALA A 406 7.77 20.07 -4.78
CA ALA A 406 7.94 19.23 -3.60
C ALA A 406 6.98 19.67 -2.49
N ALA A 407 6.19 18.73 -1.97
CA ALA A 407 5.29 19.00 -0.86
C ALA A 407 6.08 19.40 0.39
N ASN A 408 5.46 20.21 1.25
CA ASN A 408 6.05 20.64 2.51
C ASN A 408 6.30 19.44 3.44
N GLY A 409 7.28 19.53 4.34
CA GLY A 409 7.64 18.48 5.28
C GLY A 409 6.49 17.96 6.17
N ALA A 410 5.41 18.72 6.29
CA ALA A 410 4.17 18.30 6.97
C ALA A 410 3.41 17.16 6.30
N ASP A 411 3.70 16.87 5.03
CA ASP A 411 3.00 15.85 4.24
C ASP A 411 3.64 14.45 4.36
N TYR A 412 4.70 14.29 5.17
CA TYR A 412 5.32 12.99 5.44
C TYR A 412 4.41 12.01 6.21
N ASP A 413 3.34 12.49 6.80
CA ASP A 413 2.46 11.71 7.65
C ASP A 413 1.53 10.74 6.92
N ASN A 414 1.43 10.85 5.59
CA ASN A 414 0.48 10.05 4.83
C ASN A 414 1.18 9.22 3.76
N VAL A 415 1.22 7.91 3.93
CA VAL A 415 1.51 7.01 2.82
C VAL A 415 0.23 6.84 2.00
N TYR A 416 0.29 7.19 0.73
CA TYR A 416 -0.83 6.99 -0.19
C TYR A 416 -0.35 6.51 -1.55
N PHE A 417 -1.28 5.90 -2.26
CA PHE A 417 -1.13 5.55 -3.66
C PHE A 417 -2.22 6.24 -4.45
N GLU A 418 -1.83 6.97 -5.47
CA GLU A 418 -2.74 7.61 -6.41
C GLU A 418 -2.73 6.86 -7.74
N LYS A 419 -3.92 6.60 -8.28
CA LYS A 419 -4.08 6.01 -9.60
C LYS A 419 -4.42 7.08 -10.62
N ASN A 420 -3.53 7.27 -11.59
CA ASN A 420 -3.78 8.11 -12.76
C ASN A 420 -3.75 7.26 -14.03
N GLY A 421 -4.90 7.04 -14.64
CA GLY A 421 -5.07 6.13 -15.78
C GLY A 421 -4.68 4.69 -15.41
N ASN A 422 -3.65 4.15 -16.05
CA ASN A 422 -3.11 2.81 -15.81
C ASN A 422 -1.86 2.81 -14.91
N THR A 423 -1.46 3.96 -14.40
CA THR A 423 -0.27 4.11 -13.57
C THR A 423 -0.68 4.38 -12.12
N VAL A 424 0.00 3.72 -11.19
CA VAL A 424 -0.15 3.94 -9.75
C VAL A 424 1.11 4.60 -9.25
N TYR A 425 0.95 5.75 -8.60
CA TYR A 425 2.03 6.52 -7.98
C TYR A 425 1.96 6.34 -6.47
N GLY A 426 3.11 6.11 -5.85
CA GLY A 426 3.25 6.14 -4.40
C GLY A 426 4.07 7.35 -3.97
N ASN A 427 3.83 7.86 -2.78
CA ASN A 427 4.58 8.98 -2.22
C ASN A 427 5.85 8.54 -1.47
N VAL A 428 5.95 7.29 -1.05
CA VAL A 428 7.15 6.75 -0.41
C VAL A 428 8.11 6.23 -1.47
N SER A 429 9.31 6.79 -1.53
CA SER A 429 10.37 6.37 -2.44
C SER A 429 11.38 5.49 -1.73
N GLN A 430 11.96 4.54 -2.46
CA GLN A 430 13.14 3.83 -1.99
C GLN A 430 14.34 4.78 -1.97
N VAL A 431 15.23 4.59 -1.01
CA VAL A 431 16.44 5.40 -0.89
C VAL A 431 17.69 4.50 -0.81
N ILE A 432 18.79 5.04 -1.29
CA ILE A 432 20.11 4.38 -1.26
C ILE A 432 20.64 4.43 0.18
N LYS A 433 21.11 3.30 0.70
CA LYS A 433 21.76 3.22 2.01
C LYS A 433 22.94 4.18 2.08
N GLY A 434 23.15 4.76 3.23
CA GLY A 434 24.27 5.66 3.51
C GLY A 434 24.12 7.07 2.97
N SER A 435 23.67 7.27 1.75
CA SER A 435 23.46 8.61 1.17
C SER A 435 22.06 9.15 1.39
N ASN A 436 21.07 8.26 1.63
CA ASN A 436 19.65 8.58 1.67
C ASN A 436 19.13 9.31 0.40
N ALA A 437 19.86 9.20 -0.71
CA ALA A 437 19.41 9.71 -2.00
C ALA A 437 18.30 8.83 -2.56
N TYR A 438 17.38 9.41 -3.33
CA TYR A 438 16.33 8.63 -3.98
C TYR A 438 16.91 7.62 -4.96
N ALA A 439 16.39 6.39 -4.91
CA ALA A 439 16.71 5.36 -5.88
C ALA A 439 16.16 5.70 -7.27
N THR A 440 16.90 5.29 -8.30
CA THR A 440 16.56 5.43 -9.71
C THR A 440 16.56 4.06 -10.39
N ASP A 441 16.18 3.98 -11.65
CA ASP A 441 16.24 2.72 -12.41
C ASP A 441 17.64 2.10 -12.47
N SER A 442 18.70 2.91 -12.40
CA SER A 442 20.08 2.44 -12.37
C SER A 442 20.57 1.99 -10.98
N THR A 443 19.80 2.27 -9.93
CA THR A 443 20.14 1.86 -8.56
C THR A 443 20.03 0.35 -8.42
N LYS A 444 21.05 -0.27 -7.84
CA LYS A 444 21.06 -1.71 -7.56
C LYS A 444 20.12 -2.04 -6.39
N LEU A 445 19.45 -3.17 -6.45
CA LEU A 445 18.61 -3.63 -5.32
C LEU A 445 19.42 -3.78 -4.03
N SER A 446 20.70 -4.18 -4.12
CA SER A 446 21.61 -4.29 -2.97
C SER A 446 21.90 -2.96 -2.27
N GLU A 447 21.73 -1.82 -2.97
CA GLU A 447 21.96 -0.48 -2.41
C GLU A 447 20.79 0.01 -1.55
N VAL A 448 19.62 -0.61 -1.67
CA VAL A 448 18.39 -0.20 -0.97
C VAL A 448 17.81 -1.26 -0.04
N MET A 449 18.27 -2.50 -0.14
CA MET A 449 17.78 -3.59 0.72
C MET A 449 18.14 -3.36 2.19
N ALA A 450 17.32 -3.89 3.09
CA ALA A 450 17.56 -3.82 4.52
C ALA A 450 18.70 -4.74 5.02
N GLY A 451 19.02 -5.79 4.30
CA GLY A 451 20.10 -6.74 4.67
C GLY A 451 21.39 -6.51 3.89
N ASP A 452 22.39 -7.35 4.15
CA ASP A 452 23.72 -7.24 3.52
C ASP A 452 23.85 -8.05 2.23
N SER A 453 22.93 -8.98 1.95
CA SER A 453 22.99 -9.86 0.78
C SER A 453 21.60 -10.21 0.25
N LEU A 454 21.48 -10.20 -1.07
CA LEU A 454 20.30 -10.68 -1.81
C LEU A 454 20.37 -12.19 -2.11
N ASN A 455 21.43 -12.88 -1.67
CA ASN A 455 21.58 -14.31 -1.89
C ASN A 455 20.43 -15.09 -1.24
N GLY A 456 19.82 -15.99 -2.00
CA GLY A 456 18.68 -16.78 -1.55
C GLY A 456 17.33 -16.04 -1.58
N THR A 457 17.31 -14.77 -1.99
CA THR A 457 16.06 -14.01 -2.10
C THR A 457 15.34 -14.29 -3.41
N THR A 458 14.05 -14.51 -3.33
CA THR A 458 13.14 -14.67 -4.47
C THR A 458 12.03 -13.63 -4.39
N LEU A 459 11.74 -12.98 -5.52
CA LEU A 459 10.57 -12.10 -5.64
C LEU A 459 9.46 -12.89 -6.35
N ASN A 460 8.31 -13.03 -5.71
CA ASN A 460 7.14 -13.65 -6.30
C ASN A 460 6.13 -12.56 -6.65
N LEU A 461 5.80 -12.46 -7.93
CA LEU A 461 4.93 -11.42 -8.47
C LEU A 461 3.75 -12.05 -9.19
N LYS A 462 2.58 -11.49 -9.03
CA LYS A 462 1.43 -11.80 -9.88
C LYS A 462 1.17 -10.63 -10.80
N VAL A 463 1.36 -10.83 -12.10
CA VAL A 463 1.23 -9.79 -13.12
C VAL A 463 0.03 -10.11 -14.01
N ASN A 464 -0.95 -9.21 -14.04
CA ASN A 464 -2.07 -9.29 -14.97
C ASN A 464 -1.72 -8.46 -16.21
N SER A 465 -1.70 -9.12 -17.37
CA SER A 465 -1.32 -8.48 -18.62
C SER A 465 -2.46 -7.66 -19.22
N LYS A 466 -2.10 -6.78 -20.14
CA LYS A 466 -3.07 -6.03 -20.95
C LYS A 466 -3.91 -6.96 -21.84
N GLY A 467 -3.39 -8.12 -22.22
CA GLY A 467 -4.09 -9.15 -23.00
C GLY A 467 -5.02 -10.03 -22.19
N GLY A 468 -5.11 -9.82 -20.87
CA GLY A 468 -6.00 -10.57 -19.97
C GLY A 468 -5.36 -11.84 -19.37
N ASN A 469 -4.09 -12.12 -19.64
CA ASN A 469 -3.37 -13.23 -19.03
C ASN A 469 -2.94 -12.87 -17.60
N SER A 470 -2.88 -13.88 -16.73
CA SER A 470 -2.34 -13.73 -15.37
C SER A 470 -1.10 -14.62 -15.25
N TYR A 471 0.02 -14.00 -14.91
CA TYR A 471 1.31 -14.66 -14.79
C TYR A 471 1.75 -14.71 -13.32
N ASP A 472 2.07 -15.90 -12.82
CA ASP A 472 2.77 -16.07 -11.56
C ASP A 472 4.27 -16.11 -11.87
N VAL A 473 4.94 -14.99 -11.60
CA VAL A 473 6.35 -14.76 -11.97
C VAL A 473 7.22 -14.92 -10.73
N THR A 474 8.25 -15.74 -10.83
CA THR A 474 9.27 -15.89 -9.79
C THR A 474 10.60 -15.36 -10.31
N ILE A 475 11.15 -14.35 -9.65
CA ILE A 475 12.48 -13.80 -9.92
C ILE A 475 13.43 -14.31 -8.84
N ASN A 476 14.33 -15.18 -9.23
CA ASN A 476 15.39 -15.67 -8.34
C ASN A 476 16.61 -14.75 -8.46
N LEU A 477 16.86 -13.96 -7.42
CA LEU A 477 17.93 -12.97 -7.42
C LEU A 477 19.31 -13.64 -7.36
N GLN A 478 19.45 -14.80 -6.71
CA GLN A 478 20.72 -15.51 -6.60
C GLN A 478 21.22 -16.06 -7.95
N THR A 479 20.30 -16.61 -8.74
CA THR A 479 20.62 -17.15 -10.06
C THR A 479 20.42 -16.16 -11.20
N SER A 480 19.92 -14.96 -10.88
CA SER A 480 19.55 -13.92 -11.84
C SER A 480 18.63 -14.47 -12.94
N THR A 481 17.62 -15.25 -12.55
CA THR A 481 16.68 -15.88 -13.48
C THR A 481 15.24 -15.52 -13.15
N VAL A 482 14.45 -15.39 -14.21
CA VAL A 482 13.01 -15.21 -14.15
C VAL A 482 12.35 -16.50 -14.60
N SER A 483 11.35 -16.96 -13.87
CA SER A 483 10.54 -18.14 -14.23
C SER A 483 9.05 -17.86 -14.08
N TYR A 484 8.25 -18.50 -14.92
CA TYR A 484 6.80 -18.40 -14.88
C TYR A 484 6.15 -19.67 -15.45
N LEU A 485 4.89 -19.92 -15.08
CA LEU A 485 4.10 -21.00 -15.68
C LEU A 485 3.53 -20.52 -17.02
N ASP A 486 3.70 -21.31 -18.07
CA ASP A 486 3.12 -21.01 -19.38
C ASP A 486 1.57 -21.09 -19.31
N PRO A 487 0.83 -19.99 -19.51
CA PRO A 487 -0.62 -20.03 -19.46
C PRO A 487 -1.24 -20.89 -20.58
N ASN A 488 -0.50 -21.12 -21.67
CA ASN A 488 -0.98 -21.95 -22.79
C ASN A 488 -0.66 -23.44 -22.60
N ASN A 489 0.29 -23.78 -21.74
CA ASN A 489 0.68 -25.16 -21.44
C ASN A 489 0.76 -25.37 -19.92
N PRO A 490 -0.38 -25.62 -19.25
CA PRO A 490 -0.43 -25.83 -17.81
C PRO A 490 0.53 -26.91 -17.33
N GLY A 491 1.48 -26.55 -16.46
CA GLY A 491 2.51 -27.42 -15.92
C GLY A 491 3.89 -27.26 -16.57
N GLN A 492 4.03 -26.45 -17.60
CA GLN A 492 5.34 -26.08 -18.16
C GLN A 492 5.83 -24.79 -17.52
N THR A 493 7.01 -24.86 -16.89
CA THR A 493 7.71 -23.66 -16.39
C THR A 493 8.70 -23.19 -17.44
N ILE A 494 8.60 -21.93 -17.83
CA ILE A 494 9.57 -21.27 -18.70
C ILE A 494 10.51 -20.44 -17.84
N SER A 495 11.82 -20.47 -18.15
CA SER A 495 12.82 -19.68 -17.43
C SER A 495 13.76 -18.99 -18.40
N PHE A 496 14.12 -17.74 -18.08
CA PHE A 496 15.09 -16.97 -18.84
C PHE A 496 15.96 -16.12 -17.89
N PRO A 497 17.22 -15.78 -18.30
CA PRO A 497 18.12 -15.00 -17.46
C PRO A 497 17.75 -13.52 -17.46
N ILE A 498 18.08 -12.81 -16.37
CA ILE A 498 18.01 -11.35 -16.33
C ILE A 498 19.16 -10.79 -17.19
N MET A 499 18.83 -9.96 -18.16
CA MET A 499 19.78 -9.38 -19.09
C MET A 499 20.13 -7.95 -18.67
N HIS A 500 21.35 -7.54 -18.97
CA HIS A 500 21.76 -6.16 -18.88
C HIS A 500 22.32 -5.71 -20.24
N THR A 501 22.06 -4.46 -20.63
CA THR A 501 22.68 -3.87 -21.81
C THR A 501 23.69 -2.82 -21.36
N ASN A 502 24.94 -3.01 -21.78
CA ASN A 502 25.97 -2.01 -21.53
C ASN A 502 25.70 -0.76 -22.38
N PRO A 503 25.39 0.39 -21.78
CA PRO A 503 25.02 1.59 -22.54
C PRO A 503 26.17 2.15 -23.39
N ALA A 504 27.41 1.85 -23.04
CA ALA A 504 28.58 2.32 -23.78
C ALA A 504 28.88 1.49 -25.04
N THR A 505 28.56 0.20 -25.05
CA THR A 505 28.87 -0.71 -26.15
C THR A 505 27.64 -1.24 -26.88
N GLY A 506 26.44 -1.08 -26.31
CA GLY A 506 25.19 -1.67 -26.81
C GLY A 506 25.12 -3.20 -26.68
N ASN A 507 26.13 -3.83 -26.09
CA ASN A 507 26.17 -5.28 -25.94
C ASN A 507 25.30 -5.72 -24.75
N SER A 508 24.47 -6.72 -24.98
CA SER A 508 23.65 -7.34 -23.94
C SER A 508 24.39 -8.56 -23.35
N GLY A 509 24.33 -8.71 -22.04
CA GLY A 509 24.90 -9.81 -21.29
C GLY A 509 23.97 -10.26 -20.16
N VAL A 510 24.21 -11.47 -19.64
CA VAL A 510 23.48 -11.98 -18.49
C VAL A 510 24.03 -11.34 -17.21
N VAL A 511 23.15 -10.91 -16.30
CA VAL A 511 23.56 -10.46 -14.97
C VAL A 511 24.08 -11.66 -14.19
N THR A 512 25.32 -11.60 -13.72
CA THR A 512 25.99 -12.74 -13.09
C THR A 512 25.96 -12.71 -11.56
N GLY A 513 25.53 -11.59 -10.96
CA GLY A 513 25.52 -11.45 -9.50
C GLY A 513 24.21 -10.88 -8.97
N SER A 514 23.70 -11.44 -7.88
CA SER A 514 22.48 -10.96 -7.22
C SER A 514 22.57 -9.47 -6.83
N ASN A 515 23.76 -9.00 -6.47
CA ASN A 515 24.01 -7.63 -6.06
C ASN A 515 24.07 -6.63 -7.23
N ASP A 516 24.09 -7.11 -8.48
CA ASP A 516 24.17 -6.25 -9.67
C ASP A 516 22.83 -6.00 -10.36
N ILE A 517 21.76 -6.63 -9.85
CA ILE A 517 20.40 -6.43 -10.38
C ILE A 517 19.91 -5.04 -10.00
N THR A 518 19.40 -4.29 -10.97
CA THR A 518 18.90 -2.92 -10.80
C THR A 518 17.36 -2.86 -10.77
N TYR A 519 16.82 -1.76 -10.26
CA TYR A 519 15.37 -1.48 -10.31
C TYR A 519 14.84 -1.45 -11.75
N GLY A 520 15.59 -0.84 -12.68
CA GLY A 520 15.20 -0.79 -14.09
C GLY A 520 14.99 -2.17 -14.69
N GLN A 521 15.87 -3.14 -14.37
CA GLN A 521 15.71 -4.51 -14.84
C GLN A 521 14.46 -5.19 -14.27
N ILE A 522 14.14 -4.96 -13.01
CA ILE A 522 12.88 -5.49 -12.41
C ILE A 522 11.67 -4.84 -13.06
N ASN A 523 11.70 -3.52 -13.28
CA ASN A 523 10.62 -2.79 -13.96
C ASN A 523 10.42 -3.29 -15.40
N ASP A 524 11.51 -3.54 -16.13
CA ASP A 524 11.46 -4.09 -17.49
C ASP A 524 10.85 -5.49 -17.52
N ILE A 525 11.20 -6.36 -16.55
CA ILE A 525 10.60 -7.69 -16.41
C ILE A 525 9.09 -7.56 -16.18
N ILE A 526 8.67 -6.73 -15.23
CA ILE A 526 7.25 -6.50 -14.97
C ILE A 526 6.56 -5.95 -16.23
N GLY A 527 7.19 -5.01 -16.92
CA GLY A 527 6.69 -4.43 -18.15
C GLY A 527 6.50 -5.44 -19.28
N MET A 528 7.43 -6.40 -19.45
CA MET A 528 7.33 -7.48 -20.42
C MET A 528 6.10 -8.35 -20.18
N PHE A 529 5.87 -8.77 -18.94
CA PHE A 529 4.71 -9.56 -18.57
C PHE A 529 3.41 -8.77 -18.69
N ALA A 530 3.40 -7.52 -18.26
CA ALA A 530 2.23 -6.64 -18.39
C ALA A 530 1.82 -6.38 -19.85
N ALA A 531 2.79 -6.40 -20.78
CA ALA A 531 2.58 -6.18 -22.21
C ALA A 531 2.44 -7.46 -23.03
N ASP A 532 2.46 -8.66 -22.43
CA ASP A 532 2.51 -9.98 -23.09
C ASP A 532 3.71 -10.10 -24.08
N LYS A 533 4.81 -9.44 -23.80
CA LYS A 533 6.04 -9.47 -24.62
C LYS A 533 7.13 -10.30 -23.94
N ILE A 534 6.82 -11.53 -23.66
CA ILE A 534 7.67 -12.43 -22.90
C ILE A 534 8.56 -13.23 -23.86
N PRO A 535 9.86 -13.48 -23.53
CA PRO A 535 10.69 -14.40 -24.27
C PRO A 535 10.07 -15.81 -24.31
N THR A 536 10.00 -16.40 -25.50
CA THR A 536 9.49 -17.75 -25.76
C THR A 536 10.62 -18.76 -25.74
#